data_4cff13b95e3b863e47cfab04d9ceb00d
#
_entry.id   4cff13b95e3b863e47cfab04d9ceb00d
#
_cell.length_a   1.000
_cell.length_b   1.000
_cell.length_c   1.000
_cell.angle_alpha   90.00
_cell.angle_beta   90.00
_cell.angle_gamma   90.00
#
_symmetry.space_group_name_H-M   'P 1'
#
loop_
_entity.id
_entity.type
_entity.pdbx_description
1 polymer ?
#
loop_
_entity_poly.entity_id
_entity_poly.type
_entity_poly.pdbx_seq_one_letter_code
_entity_poly.pdbx_strand_id
1 'polypeptide(L)'
;TCVAMLAMPSCKLGGESAEELARKTELTDSLNTAIAEKDSLLSLLNDISTGMAEIKEVEKLMSTNPDKETPSRKAELKNDMILLKQAMQDRREKLEALEAKLRKSANYNAEMKKTIESLRSQIETQEATIAQLQEELFKANVKIDNLNVRVDSLNEVNETVNQEKQAALDEAAELTNKLNTCYY
;
A
#
# COMPACT_ATOMS: atom_id res chain seq x y z
N THR A 1 -47.27 -2.75 84.83
CA THR A 1 -46.19 -1.99 84.11
C THR A 1 -45.95 -2.61 82.76
N CYS A 2 -46.59 -1.98 81.73
CA CYS A 2 -46.40 -2.33 80.33
C CYS A 2 -45.14 -1.66 79.76
N VAL A 3 -44.19 -2.46 79.31
CA VAL A 3 -43.09 -2.01 78.54
C VAL A 3 -43.47 -2.21 77.07
N ALA A 4 -43.73 -1.09 76.40
CA ALA A 4 -43.99 -1.07 74.96
C ALA A 4 -42.61 -1.11 74.27
N MET A 5 -42.25 -2.20 73.59
CA MET A 5 -41.17 -2.32 72.68
C MET A 5 -41.57 -1.64 71.37
N LEU A 6 -41.00 -0.46 71.15
CA LEU A 6 -41.03 0.22 69.85
C LEU A 6 -40.11 -0.54 68.89
N ALA A 7 -40.71 -1.33 67.98
CA ALA A 7 -40.02 -1.88 66.82
C ALA A 7 -39.75 -0.76 65.84
N MET A 8 -38.53 -0.29 65.74
CA MET A 8 -38.07 0.60 64.70
C MET A 8 -38.05 -0.19 63.37
N PRO A 9 -38.66 0.30 62.27
CA PRO A 9 -38.45 -0.27 60.99
C PRO A 9 -37.01 0.06 60.55
N SER A 10 -36.18 -0.95 60.52
CA SER A 10 -34.85 -0.88 59.90
C SER A 10 -35.03 -0.45 58.44
N CYS A 11 -34.73 0.80 58.14
CA CYS A 11 -34.48 1.26 56.76
C CYS A 11 -33.42 0.35 56.16
N LYS A 12 -33.83 -0.58 55.28
CA LYS A 12 -32.93 -1.18 54.29
C LYS A 12 -32.37 -0.05 53.46
N LEU A 13 -31.20 0.50 53.82
CA LEU A 13 -30.35 1.17 52.88
C LEU A 13 -30.10 0.15 51.75
N GLY A 14 -30.60 0.47 50.53
CA GLY A 14 -30.51 -0.37 49.37
C GLY A 14 -29.05 -0.67 49.02
N GLY A 15 -28.54 -1.75 49.62
CA GLY A 15 -27.38 -2.40 49.05
C GLY A 15 -27.84 -3.08 47.75
N GLU A 16 -27.26 -2.72 46.61
CA GLU A 16 -27.48 -3.44 45.36
C GLU A 16 -27.31 -4.94 45.65
N SER A 17 -28.27 -5.74 45.21
CA SER A 17 -28.17 -7.17 45.39
C SER A 17 -26.94 -7.69 44.62
N ALA A 18 -26.28 -8.71 45.09
CA ALA A 18 -25.12 -9.30 44.40
C ALA A 18 -25.46 -9.65 42.94
N GLU A 19 -26.73 -9.97 42.68
CA GLU A 19 -27.24 -10.24 41.33
C GLU A 19 -27.34 -8.99 40.46
N GLU A 20 -27.71 -7.87 41.05
CA GLU A 20 -27.79 -6.57 40.35
C GLU A 20 -26.40 -6.01 40.04
N LEU A 21 -25.44 -6.20 40.93
CA LEU A 21 -24.02 -5.87 40.70
C LEU A 21 -23.42 -6.76 39.61
N ALA A 22 -23.69 -8.06 39.62
CA ALA A 22 -23.24 -8.98 38.58
C ALA A 22 -23.79 -8.59 37.19
N ARG A 23 -25.08 -8.24 37.09
CA ARG A 23 -25.69 -7.76 35.83
C ARG A 23 -25.10 -6.46 35.36
N LYS A 24 -24.79 -5.51 36.23
CA LYS A 24 -24.12 -4.26 35.88
C LYS A 24 -22.70 -4.51 35.34
N THR A 25 -21.96 -5.40 35.99
CA THR A 25 -20.61 -5.78 35.54
C THR A 25 -20.68 -6.43 34.18
N GLU A 26 -21.55 -7.40 33.95
CA GLU A 26 -21.74 -8.08 32.66
C GLU A 26 -22.14 -7.09 31.55
N LEU A 27 -23.06 -6.16 31.86
CA LEU A 27 -23.46 -5.11 30.89
C LEU A 27 -22.31 -4.17 30.57
N THR A 28 -21.51 -3.79 31.57
CA THR A 28 -20.33 -2.92 31.38
C THR A 28 -19.27 -3.63 30.54
N ASP A 29 -19.01 -4.90 30.79
CA ASP A 29 -18.04 -5.70 30.02
C ASP A 29 -18.51 -5.89 28.57
N SER A 30 -19.81 -6.15 28.37
CA SER A 30 -20.41 -6.22 27.03
C SER A 30 -20.30 -4.90 26.27
N LEU A 31 -20.54 -3.78 26.95
CA LEU A 31 -20.42 -2.45 26.36
C LEU A 31 -18.96 -2.12 25.99
N ASN A 32 -18.03 -2.41 26.89
CA ASN A 32 -16.60 -2.21 26.63
C ASN A 32 -16.11 -3.05 25.45
N THR A 33 -16.57 -4.29 25.37
CA THR A 33 -16.28 -5.16 24.22
C THR A 33 -16.83 -4.58 22.92
N ALA A 34 -18.07 -4.11 22.90
CA ALA A 34 -18.69 -3.50 21.73
C ALA A 34 -17.93 -2.22 21.26
N ILE A 35 -17.48 -1.40 22.22
CA ILE A 35 -16.67 -0.21 21.93
C ILE A 35 -15.33 -0.62 21.31
N ALA A 36 -14.62 -1.58 21.89
CA ALA A 36 -13.34 -2.05 21.40
C ALA A 36 -13.46 -2.67 19.98
N GLU A 37 -14.54 -3.41 19.71
CA GLU A 37 -14.83 -3.97 18.39
C GLU A 37 -15.08 -2.86 17.35
N LYS A 38 -15.86 -1.83 17.71
CA LYS A 38 -16.13 -0.66 16.87
C LYS A 38 -14.83 0.12 16.59
N ASP A 39 -14.02 0.36 17.61
CA ASP A 39 -12.75 1.10 17.46
C ASP A 39 -11.77 0.33 16.56
N SER A 40 -11.74 -1.01 16.66
CA SER A 40 -10.95 -1.85 15.77
C SER A 40 -11.40 -1.77 14.31
N LEU A 41 -12.72 -1.71 14.06
CA LEU A 41 -13.26 -1.50 12.70
C LEU A 41 -12.92 -0.11 12.15
N LEU A 42 -13.03 0.93 12.98
CA LEU A 42 -12.70 2.30 12.58
C LEU A 42 -11.21 2.45 12.29
N SER A 43 -10.35 1.85 13.11
CA SER A 43 -8.90 1.82 12.85
C SER A 43 -8.58 1.15 11.52
N LEU A 44 -9.17 -0.01 11.26
CA LEU A 44 -8.96 -0.73 10.00
C LEU A 44 -9.49 0.05 8.79
N LEU A 45 -10.63 0.72 8.92
CA LEU A 45 -11.17 1.60 7.87
C LEU A 45 -10.21 2.73 7.55
N ASN A 46 -9.63 3.35 8.58
CA ASN A 46 -8.62 4.40 8.42
C ASN A 46 -7.34 3.86 7.72
N ASP A 47 -6.84 2.69 8.14
CA ASP A 47 -5.68 2.05 7.53
C ASP A 47 -5.91 1.73 6.04
N ILE A 48 -7.10 1.26 5.68
CA ILE A 48 -7.49 0.98 4.28
C ILE A 48 -7.59 2.29 3.48
N SER A 49 -8.17 3.35 4.06
CA SER A 49 -8.26 4.66 3.41
C SER A 49 -6.88 5.27 3.17
N THR A 50 -5.97 5.17 4.13
CA THR A 50 -4.58 5.62 4.00
C THR A 50 -3.87 4.85 2.89
N GLY A 51 -4.03 3.52 2.83
CA GLY A 51 -3.45 2.70 1.77
C GLY A 51 -3.95 3.06 0.37
N MET A 52 -5.20 3.50 0.24
CA MET A 52 -5.70 4.01 -1.05
C MET A 52 -4.97 5.30 -1.47
N ALA A 53 -4.67 6.19 -0.52
CA ALA A 53 -3.92 7.40 -0.81
C ALA A 53 -2.47 7.09 -1.23
N GLU A 54 -1.82 6.14 -0.56
CA GLU A 54 -0.47 5.66 -0.89
C GLU A 54 -0.41 5.05 -2.30
N ILE A 55 -1.38 4.21 -2.67
CA ILE A 55 -1.50 3.61 -4.01
C ILE A 55 -1.65 4.69 -5.08
N LYS A 56 -2.52 5.68 -4.85
CA LYS A 56 -2.70 6.81 -5.79
C LYS A 56 -1.45 7.65 -5.96
N GLU A 57 -0.65 7.82 -4.92
CA GLU A 57 0.61 8.55 -5.02
C GLU A 57 1.63 7.77 -5.87
N VAL A 58 1.73 6.46 -5.70
CA VAL A 58 2.57 5.59 -6.56
C VAL A 58 2.10 5.64 -8.01
N GLU A 59 0.79 5.53 -8.26
CA GLU A 59 0.20 5.65 -9.60
C GLU A 59 0.56 6.99 -10.27
N LYS A 60 0.45 8.08 -9.53
CA LYS A 60 0.83 9.41 -10.00
C LYS A 60 2.33 9.51 -10.30
N LEU A 61 3.18 8.95 -9.45
CA LEU A 61 4.62 8.92 -9.67
C LEU A 61 4.99 8.14 -10.93
N MET A 62 4.29 7.04 -11.22
CA MET A 62 4.49 6.27 -12.45
C MET A 62 4.02 7.01 -13.70
N SER A 63 2.94 7.79 -13.60
CA SER A 63 2.34 8.49 -14.75
C SER A 63 3.06 9.79 -15.14
N THR A 64 3.74 10.45 -14.20
CA THR A 64 4.25 11.83 -14.41
C THR A 64 5.61 11.95 -15.08
N ASN A 65 6.45 10.91 -15.16
CA ASN A 65 7.79 11.03 -15.74
C ASN A 65 8.38 9.71 -16.27
N PRO A 66 7.94 9.20 -17.42
CA PRO A 66 8.58 8.03 -18.03
C PRO A 66 10.03 8.30 -18.50
N ASP A 67 10.38 9.56 -18.83
CA ASP A 67 11.67 9.91 -19.45
C ASP A 67 12.78 10.30 -18.44
N LYS A 68 12.48 10.43 -17.16
CA LYS A 68 13.44 10.82 -16.10
C LYS A 68 13.68 9.73 -15.06
N GLU A 69 13.37 8.49 -15.37
CA GLU A 69 13.55 7.38 -14.44
C GLU A 69 15.02 7.00 -14.32
N THR A 70 15.66 7.49 -13.27
CA THR A 70 16.97 7.01 -12.86
C THR A 70 16.85 5.58 -12.30
N PRO A 71 17.91 4.75 -12.39
CA PRO A 71 17.93 3.41 -11.80
C PRO A 71 17.56 3.38 -10.31
N SER A 72 17.91 4.45 -9.58
CA SER A 72 17.58 4.62 -8.16
C SER A 72 16.06 4.73 -7.94
N ARG A 73 15.37 5.55 -8.75
CA ARG A 73 13.93 5.76 -8.63
C ARG A 73 13.12 4.49 -8.94
N LYS A 74 13.60 3.68 -9.89
CA LYS A 74 12.99 2.38 -10.18
C LYS A 74 13.11 1.40 -9.01
N ALA A 75 14.27 1.38 -8.35
CA ALA A 75 14.47 0.57 -7.17
C ALA A 75 13.58 1.02 -6.01
N GLU A 76 13.40 2.32 -5.83
CA GLU A 76 12.49 2.91 -4.86
C GLU A 76 11.03 2.49 -5.14
N LEU A 77 10.53 2.71 -6.36
CA LEU A 77 9.18 2.30 -6.75
C LEU A 77 8.94 0.80 -6.56
N LYS A 78 9.92 -0.03 -6.90
CA LYS A 78 9.82 -1.48 -6.68
C LYS A 78 9.72 -1.82 -5.20
N ASN A 79 10.48 -1.14 -4.34
CA ASN A 79 10.42 -1.30 -2.89
C ASN A 79 9.06 -0.84 -2.34
N ASP A 80 8.58 0.33 -2.77
CA ASP A 80 7.28 0.87 -2.35
C ASP A 80 6.15 -0.09 -2.70
N MET A 81 6.19 -0.70 -3.90
CA MET A 81 5.22 -1.71 -4.32
C MET A 81 5.27 -2.99 -3.47
N ILE A 82 6.46 -3.42 -3.03
CA ILE A 82 6.60 -4.56 -2.13
C ILE A 82 5.99 -4.23 -0.76
N LEU A 83 6.28 -3.05 -0.22
CA LEU A 83 5.74 -2.59 1.06
C LEU A 83 4.21 -2.44 1.01
N LEU A 84 3.67 -1.87 -0.07
CA LEU A 84 2.23 -1.77 -0.28
C LEU A 84 1.56 -3.14 -0.33
N LYS A 85 2.15 -4.10 -1.04
CA LYS A 85 1.62 -5.47 -1.10
C LYS A 85 1.59 -6.12 0.29
N GLN A 86 2.65 -5.94 1.06
CA GLN A 86 2.76 -6.46 2.42
C GLN A 86 1.72 -5.81 3.34
N ALA A 87 1.55 -4.49 3.26
CA ALA A 87 0.54 -3.76 4.01
C ALA A 87 -0.90 -4.22 3.65
N MET A 88 -1.17 -4.56 2.39
CA MET A 88 -2.47 -5.13 1.99
C MET A 88 -2.70 -6.51 2.59
N GLN A 89 -1.69 -7.37 2.58
CA GLN A 89 -1.77 -8.68 3.20
C GLN A 89 -2.08 -8.57 4.71
N ASP A 90 -1.38 -7.69 5.41
CA ASP A 90 -1.60 -7.43 6.83
C ASP A 90 -3.03 -6.91 7.11
N ARG A 91 -3.57 -6.06 6.23
CA ARG A 91 -4.95 -5.54 6.33
C ARG A 91 -5.98 -6.65 6.12
N ARG A 92 -5.74 -7.54 5.16
CA ARG A 92 -6.59 -8.71 4.93
C ARG A 92 -6.64 -9.62 6.16
N GLU A 93 -5.48 -9.96 6.71
CA GLU A 93 -5.37 -10.81 7.90
C GLU A 93 -6.05 -10.17 9.12
N LYS A 94 -5.88 -8.86 9.32
CA LYS A 94 -6.57 -8.11 10.37
C LYS A 94 -8.09 -8.15 10.19
N LEU A 95 -8.58 -7.98 8.95
CA LEU A 95 -10.02 -8.04 8.66
C LEU A 95 -10.59 -9.43 8.95
N GLU A 96 -9.91 -10.49 8.55
CA GLU A 96 -10.33 -11.87 8.82
C GLU A 96 -10.34 -12.18 10.31
N ALA A 97 -9.30 -11.78 11.04
CA ALA A 97 -9.23 -11.94 12.49
C ALA A 97 -10.33 -11.17 13.21
N LEU A 98 -10.64 -9.95 12.77
CA LEU A 98 -11.70 -9.13 13.32
C LEU A 98 -13.08 -9.72 13.03
N GLU A 99 -13.33 -10.18 11.80
CA GLU A 99 -14.57 -10.87 11.45
C GLU A 99 -14.79 -12.13 12.29
N ALA A 100 -13.73 -12.92 12.50
CA ALA A 100 -13.80 -14.12 13.33
C ALA A 100 -14.14 -13.81 14.81
N LYS A 101 -13.67 -12.68 15.34
CA LYS A 101 -14.05 -12.19 16.68
C LYS A 101 -15.50 -11.72 16.72
N LEU A 102 -15.89 -10.88 15.75
CA LEU A 102 -17.23 -10.31 15.67
C LEU A 102 -18.32 -11.37 15.51
N ARG A 103 -18.06 -12.42 14.73
CA ARG A 103 -19.00 -13.56 14.57
C ARG A 103 -19.30 -14.28 15.87
N LYS A 104 -18.42 -14.21 16.87
CA LYS A 104 -18.61 -14.77 18.21
C LYS A 104 -19.26 -13.78 19.17
N SER A 105 -19.36 -12.53 18.79
CA SER A 105 -19.93 -11.45 19.59
C SER A 105 -21.45 -11.41 19.44
N ALA A 106 -22.16 -11.11 20.51
CA ALA A 106 -23.59 -10.82 20.47
C ALA A 106 -23.92 -9.55 19.67
N ASN A 107 -22.93 -8.71 19.41
CA ASN A 107 -23.04 -7.45 18.67
C ASN A 107 -22.94 -7.62 17.14
N TYR A 108 -22.69 -8.84 16.65
CA TYR A 108 -22.58 -9.10 15.22
C TYR A 108 -23.95 -8.99 14.54
N ASN A 109 -24.18 -7.86 13.92
CA ASN A 109 -25.43 -7.51 13.26
C ASN A 109 -25.27 -7.35 11.74
N ALA A 110 -26.37 -7.11 11.03
CA ALA A 110 -26.39 -6.95 9.59
C ALA A 110 -25.56 -5.74 9.10
N GLU A 111 -25.47 -4.69 9.90
CA GLU A 111 -24.72 -3.47 9.58
C GLU A 111 -23.19 -3.73 9.65
N MET A 112 -22.74 -4.38 10.71
CA MET A 112 -21.33 -4.81 10.83
C MET A 112 -20.92 -5.75 9.70
N LYS A 113 -21.76 -6.71 9.36
CA LYS A 113 -21.54 -7.61 8.23
C LYS A 113 -21.35 -6.84 6.93
N LYS A 114 -22.20 -5.86 6.67
CA LYS A 114 -22.15 -5.00 5.50
C LYS A 114 -20.86 -4.17 5.46
N THR A 115 -20.43 -3.66 6.61
CA THR A 115 -19.16 -2.93 6.74
C THR A 115 -17.98 -3.83 6.41
N ILE A 116 -17.93 -5.04 6.96
CA ILE A 116 -16.86 -6.03 6.68
C ILE A 116 -16.81 -6.39 5.19
N GLU A 117 -17.96 -6.63 4.57
CA GLU A 117 -18.06 -6.91 3.14
C GLU A 117 -17.53 -5.73 2.29
N SER A 118 -17.88 -4.50 2.68
CA SER A 118 -17.35 -3.29 2.03
C SER A 118 -15.83 -3.16 2.17
N LEU A 119 -15.28 -3.39 3.37
CA LEU A 119 -13.83 -3.34 3.62
C LEU A 119 -13.09 -4.42 2.82
N ARG A 120 -13.65 -5.62 2.74
CA ARG A 120 -13.11 -6.72 1.92
C ARG A 120 -13.03 -6.32 0.45
N SER A 121 -14.12 -5.80 -0.11
CA SER A 121 -14.16 -5.32 -1.49
C SER A 121 -13.16 -4.20 -1.77
N GLN A 122 -12.94 -3.30 -0.81
CA GLN A 122 -11.92 -2.25 -0.94
C GLN A 122 -10.51 -2.83 -0.94
N ILE A 123 -10.19 -3.78 -0.06
CA ILE A 123 -8.88 -4.46 -0.05
C ILE A 123 -8.64 -5.18 -1.38
N GLU A 124 -9.62 -5.94 -1.88
CA GLU A 124 -9.52 -6.64 -3.17
C GLU A 124 -9.28 -5.67 -4.33
N THR A 125 -9.95 -4.53 -4.34
CA THR A 125 -9.73 -3.48 -5.35
C THR A 125 -8.32 -2.91 -5.28
N GLN A 126 -7.81 -2.67 -4.08
CA GLN A 126 -6.44 -2.17 -3.86
C GLN A 126 -5.40 -3.20 -4.31
N GLU A 127 -5.59 -4.47 -3.97
CA GLU A 127 -4.70 -5.55 -4.41
C GLU A 127 -4.66 -5.68 -5.95
N ALA A 128 -5.81 -5.58 -6.61
CA ALA A 128 -5.88 -5.60 -8.07
C ALA A 128 -5.14 -4.41 -8.69
N THR A 129 -5.28 -3.21 -8.12
CA THR A 129 -4.58 -2.01 -8.58
C THR A 129 -3.07 -2.16 -8.39
N ILE A 130 -2.60 -2.65 -7.25
CA ILE A 130 -1.17 -2.91 -7.01
C ILE A 130 -0.62 -3.93 -8.01
N ALA A 131 -1.36 -5.00 -8.30
CA ALA A 131 -0.94 -6.00 -9.28
C ALA A 131 -0.81 -5.39 -10.69
N GLN A 132 -1.76 -4.53 -11.09
CA GLN A 132 -1.69 -3.81 -12.35
C GLN A 132 -0.49 -2.88 -12.43
N LEU A 133 -0.23 -2.08 -11.39
CA LEU A 133 0.92 -1.18 -11.33
C LEU A 133 2.25 -1.95 -11.38
N GLN A 134 2.34 -3.12 -10.73
CA GLN A 134 3.52 -4.00 -10.83
C GLN A 134 3.76 -4.48 -12.26
N GLU A 135 2.70 -4.84 -12.98
CA GLU A 135 2.79 -5.26 -14.37
C GLU A 135 3.24 -4.10 -15.28
N GLU A 136 2.70 -2.90 -15.08
CA GLU A 136 3.08 -1.70 -15.82
C GLU A 136 4.55 -1.33 -15.57
N LEU A 137 5.00 -1.37 -14.31
CA LEU A 137 6.39 -1.14 -13.94
C LEU A 137 7.33 -2.17 -14.60
N PHE A 138 6.94 -3.44 -14.62
CA PHE A 138 7.69 -4.48 -15.29
C PHE A 138 7.81 -4.23 -16.80
N LYS A 139 6.70 -3.89 -17.47
CA LYS A 139 6.67 -3.57 -18.91
C LYS A 139 7.54 -2.34 -19.23
N ALA A 140 7.48 -1.31 -18.41
CA ALA A 140 8.32 -0.13 -18.54
C ALA A 140 9.81 -0.48 -18.41
N ASN A 141 10.20 -1.30 -17.44
CA ASN A 141 11.58 -1.74 -17.25
C ASN A 141 12.11 -2.51 -18.47
N VAL A 142 11.34 -3.48 -18.99
CA VAL A 142 11.70 -4.25 -20.18
C VAL A 142 11.90 -3.32 -21.40
N LYS A 143 11.03 -2.32 -21.56
CA LYS A 143 11.16 -1.34 -22.66
C LYS A 143 12.44 -0.51 -22.54
N ILE A 144 12.81 -0.09 -21.34
CA ILE A 144 14.01 0.70 -21.09
C ILE A 144 15.28 -0.14 -21.33
N ASP A 145 15.31 -1.38 -20.87
CA ASP A 145 16.44 -2.27 -21.11
C ASP A 145 16.65 -2.47 -22.61
N ASN A 146 15.57 -2.67 -23.39
CA ASN A 146 15.63 -2.77 -24.83
C ASN A 146 16.11 -1.46 -25.50
N LEU A 147 15.70 -0.29 -24.98
CA LEU A 147 16.15 1.00 -25.48
C LEU A 147 17.64 1.22 -25.19
N ASN A 148 18.11 0.85 -24.01
CA ASN A 148 19.53 0.94 -23.65
C ASN A 148 20.40 0.09 -24.58
N VAL A 149 20.01 -1.17 -24.83
CA VAL A 149 20.71 -2.03 -25.79
C VAL A 149 20.77 -1.41 -27.19
N ARG A 150 19.68 -0.74 -27.65
CA ARG A 150 19.66 -0.04 -28.94
C ARG A 150 20.55 1.20 -28.94
N VAL A 151 20.59 1.95 -27.85
CA VAL A 151 21.47 3.12 -27.70
C VAL A 151 22.93 2.67 -27.74
N ASP A 152 23.30 1.62 -27.03
CA ASP A 152 24.66 1.09 -27.02
C ASP A 152 25.06 0.63 -28.43
N SER A 153 24.18 -0.09 -29.14
CA SER A 153 24.42 -0.50 -30.53
C SER A 153 24.56 0.69 -31.49
N LEU A 154 23.76 1.74 -31.32
CA LEU A 154 23.85 2.97 -32.11
C LEU A 154 25.15 3.74 -31.83
N ASN A 155 25.59 3.77 -30.59
CA ASN A 155 26.88 4.39 -30.23
C ASN A 155 28.05 3.66 -30.86
N GLU A 156 28.03 2.31 -30.86
CA GLU A 156 29.07 1.50 -31.51
C GLU A 156 29.14 1.74 -33.03
N VAL A 157 27.95 1.75 -33.69
CA VAL A 157 27.87 2.09 -35.12
C VAL A 157 28.36 3.49 -35.39
N ASN A 158 28.00 4.48 -34.56
CA ASN A 158 28.42 5.87 -34.72
C ASN A 158 29.92 6.02 -34.53
N GLU A 159 30.52 5.30 -33.61
CA GLU A 159 31.98 5.27 -33.43
C GLU A 159 32.71 4.67 -34.65
N THR A 160 32.18 3.56 -35.19
CA THR A 160 32.70 2.94 -36.41
C THR A 160 32.63 3.89 -37.60
N VAL A 161 31.49 4.53 -37.85
CA VAL A 161 31.29 5.51 -38.92
C VAL A 161 32.21 6.71 -38.75
N ASN A 162 32.48 7.19 -37.56
CA ASN A 162 33.41 8.28 -37.31
C ASN A 162 34.86 7.87 -37.60
N GLN A 163 35.25 6.63 -37.27
CA GLN A 163 36.58 6.10 -37.61
C GLN A 163 36.77 5.98 -39.13
N GLU A 164 35.75 5.39 -39.82
CA GLU A 164 35.77 5.28 -41.29
C GLU A 164 35.84 6.67 -41.99
N LYS A 165 35.05 7.63 -41.48
CA LYS A 165 35.08 9.00 -41.95
C LYS A 165 36.47 9.63 -41.77
N GLN A 166 37.11 9.44 -40.61
CA GLN A 166 38.42 9.98 -40.36
C GLN A 166 39.49 9.35 -41.30
N ALA A 167 39.44 8.03 -41.47
CA ALA A 167 40.32 7.31 -42.37
C ALA A 167 40.16 7.82 -43.84
N ALA A 168 38.93 8.02 -44.30
CA ALA A 168 38.67 8.57 -45.63
C ALA A 168 39.18 10.02 -45.79
N LEU A 169 39.08 10.85 -44.75
CA LEU A 169 39.64 12.22 -44.74
C LEU A 169 41.16 12.21 -44.81
N ASP A 170 41.79 11.32 -44.06
CA ASP A 170 43.27 11.19 -44.05
C ASP A 170 43.78 10.68 -45.41
N GLU A 171 43.11 9.73 -46.05
CA GLU A 171 43.38 9.24 -47.39
C GLU A 171 43.23 10.37 -48.44
N ALA A 172 42.14 11.12 -48.37
CA ALA A 172 41.93 12.29 -49.26
C ALA A 172 42.98 13.36 -49.11
N ALA A 173 43.45 13.63 -47.89
CA ALA A 173 44.52 14.57 -47.59
C ALA A 173 45.87 14.07 -48.19
N GLU A 174 46.17 12.78 -48.06
CA GLU A 174 47.36 12.15 -48.61
C GLU A 174 47.36 12.18 -50.15
N LEU A 175 46.22 11.89 -50.81
CA LEU A 175 46.11 12.01 -52.27
C LEU A 175 46.22 13.41 -52.73
N THR A 176 45.70 14.40 -52.01
CA THR A 176 45.87 15.84 -52.34
C THR A 176 47.29 16.23 -52.23
N ASN A 177 48.03 15.79 -51.22
CA ASN A 177 49.47 16.07 -51.09
C ASN A 177 50.31 15.45 -52.24
N LYS A 178 50.02 14.20 -52.61
CA LYS A 178 50.67 13.52 -53.73
C LYS A 178 50.39 14.25 -55.05
N LEU A 179 49.19 14.74 -55.27
CA LEU A 179 48.84 15.50 -56.46
C LEU A 179 49.64 16.84 -56.53
N ASN A 180 49.69 17.58 -55.42
CA ASN A 180 50.44 18.81 -55.32
C ASN A 180 51.93 18.61 -55.52
N THR A 181 52.50 17.49 -55.08
CA THR A 181 53.94 17.20 -55.32
C THR A 181 54.26 16.74 -56.76
N CYS A 182 53.26 16.25 -57.51
CA CYS A 182 53.48 15.93 -58.94
C CYS A 182 53.37 17.13 -59.91
N TYR A 183 52.81 18.26 -59.46
CA TYR A 183 52.64 19.46 -60.27
C TYR A 183 53.71 20.52 -60.06
N TYR A 184 54.67 20.27 -59.14
CA TYR A 184 55.87 21.13 -58.97
C TYR A 184 57.12 20.28 -59.19
#